data_73b432c24947abb5e8852605ca77c776
#
_entry.id   73b432c24947abb5e8852605ca77c776
#
_cell.length_a   1.000
_cell.length_b   1.000
_cell.length_c   1.000
_cell.angle_alpha   90.00
_cell.angle_beta   90.00
_cell.angle_gamma   90.00
#
_symmetry.space_group_name_H-M   'P 1'
#
loop_
_entity.id
_entity.type
_entity.pdbx_description
1 polymer ?
#
loop_
_entity_poly.entity_id
_entity_poly.type
_entity_poly.pdbx_seq_one_letter_code
_entity_poly.pdbx_strand_id
1 'polypeptide(L)'
;MNRKTILFASLLLGGLPLMGTLSAEAAVRDTISINQGWQFHRGDVKNIAELKSTQSGDDVVNLPHDFLIGQDWVAPDASERPDNSDAGSNVRSRLSSRGFKEMGIGWYRYELTPKDEWKRKRIVLDFQGIMLVGDVYLNGKRIGGTDYGYLGFDIDLSKLLKWGQPNEIAVKADTQNPSNSRWFTGAGLYRDVNLIVTNKDLFFPRHPLFIRTEGNKKVKIKAEIINQQKVAKGQTAAKMPVGVRILDADGKVVAEQKN
;
A
#
# COMPACT_ATOMS: atom_id res chain seq x y z
N MET A 1 25.35 -18.67 13.24
CA MET A 1 25.01 -17.23 13.29
C MET A 1 24.82 -16.77 11.85
N ASN A 2 23.56 -16.79 11.37
CA ASN A 2 23.25 -16.43 9.98
C ASN A 2 23.14 -14.91 9.85
N ARG A 3 24.17 -14.27 9.30
CA ARG A 3 24.12 -12.85 8.90
C ARG A 3 23.26 -12.75 7.64
N LYS A 4 22.06 -12.16 7.76
CA LYS A 4 21.27 -11.75 6.61
C LYS A 4 21.92 -10.49 6.01
N THR A 5 22.56 -10.62 4.86
CA THR A 5 23.03 -9.48 4.08
C THR A 5 21.82 -8.79 3.45
N ILE A 6 21.53 -7.58 3.89
CA ILE A 6 20.50 -6.74 3.26
C ILE A 6 21.22 -5.99 2.13
N LEU A 7 20.88 -6.31 0.89
CA LEU A 7 21.38 -5.60 -0.29
C LEU A 7 20.47 -4.37 -0.54
N PHE A 8 21.06 -3.19 -0.42
CA PHE A 8 20.45 -1.96 -0.93
C PHE A 8 21.01 -1.68 -2.32
N ALA A 9 20.12 -1.58 -3.31
CA ALA A 9 20.47 -1.09 -4.64
C ALA A 9 20.02 0.37 -4.76
N SER A 10 20.96 1.31 -4.89
CA SER A 10 20.65 2.70 -5.23
C SER A 10 20.86 2.93 -6.73
N LEU A 11 19.87 3.48 -7.41
CA LEU A 11 19.92 3.80 -8.82
C LEU A 11 20.24 5.29 -8.99
N LEU A 12 21.32 5.60 -9.71
CA LEU A 12 21.74 6.96 -10.04
C LEU A 12 21.48 7.25 -11.52
N LEU A 13 20.80 8.35 -11.78
CA LEU A 13 20.58 8.88 -13.12
C LEU A 13 21.61 10.01 -13.38
N GLY A 14 22.54 9.79 -14.27
CA GLY A 14 23.52 10.79 -14.67
C GLY A 14 23.42 11.11 -16.17
N GLY A 15 23.44 12.37 -16.54
CA GLY A 15 23.39 12.83 -17.92
C GLY A 15 24.63 13.64 -18.31
N LEU A 16 25.03 13.58 -19.59
CA LEU A 16 26.03 14.42 -20.22
C LEU A 16 25.39 15.74 -20.70
N PRO A 17 26.11 16.90 -20.67
CA PRO A 17 25.51 18.18 -20.96
C PRO A 17 25.40 18.41 -22.48
N LEU A 18 24.18 18.51 -22.99
CA LEU A 18 23.90 19.28 -24.20
C LEU A 18 23.03 20.46 -23.79
N MET A 19 23.49 21.65 -24.12
CA MET A 19 23.02 22.98 -23.82
C MET A 19 21.51 23.10 -23.56
N GLY A 20 21.21 23.32 -22.33
CA GLY A 20 19.90 23.43 -21.73
C GLY A 20 19.97 22.69 -20.40
N THR A 21 20.36 23.40 -19.34
CA THR A 21 20.45 22.85 -17.98
C THR A 21 19.08 22.41 -17.48
N LEU A 22 18.58 21.28 -17.96
CA LEU A 22 17.70 20.44 -17.21
C LEU A 22 18.61 19.72 -16.19
N SER A 23 18.76 20.27 -15.00
CA SER A 23 19.22 19.50 -13.86
C SER A 23 18.29 18.29 -13.81
N ALA A 24 18.81 17.13 -14.15
CA ALA A 24 18.15 15.86 -13.86
C ALA A 24 18.17 15.77 -12.33
N GLU A 25 17.17 16.37 -11.71
CA GLU A 25 16.86 16.11 -10.31
C GLU A 25 16.70 14.62 -10.23
N ALA A 26 17.61 13.96 -9.49
CA ALA A 26 17.55 12.52 -9.30
C ALA A 26 16.11 12.16 -8.97
N ALA A 27 15.58 11.11 -9.61
CA ALA A 27 14.20 10.69 -9.40
C ALA A 27 14.06 10.23 -7.94
N VAL A 28 13.85 11.18 -7.06
CA VAL A 28 13.68 10.96 -5.64
C VAL A 28 12.33 10.29 -5.47
N ARG A 29 12.34 9.12 -4.88
CA ARG A 29 11.16 8.43 -4.40
C ARG A 29 11.10 8.61 -2.89
N ASP A 30 10.24 9.49 -2.43
CA ASP A 30 9.98 9.63 -1.01
C ASP A 30 8.86 8.67 -0.62
N THR A 31 9.10 7.90 0.43
CA THR A 31 8.10 7.02 1.04
C THR A 31 7.78 7.57 2.41
N ILE A 32 6.57 8.08 2.56
CA ILE A 32 6.10 8.77 3.76
C ILE A 32 5.06 7.87 4.43
N SER A 33 5.38 7.34 5.60
CA SER A 33 4.40 6.56 6.37
C SER A 33 3.29 7.48 6.88
N ILE A 34 2.05 7.05 6.69
CA ILE A 34 0.86 7.69 7.27
C ILE A 34 0.13 6.74 8.22
N ASN A 35 0.89 5.92 8.93
CA ASN A 35 0.34 4.91 9.84
C ASN A 35 -0.25 5.48 11.14
N GLN A 36 0.02 6.73 11.48
CA GLN A 36 -0.36 7.32 12.77
C GLN A 36 -1.64 8.13 12.68
N GLY A 37 -2.48 8.03 13.71
CA GLY A 37 -3.60 8.96 13.90
C GLY A 37 -4.82 8.70 13.01
N TRP A 38 -5.08 7.46 12.65
CA TRP A 38 -6.32 7.09 11.96
C TRP A 38 -7.48 7.06 12.94
N GLN A 39 -8.62 7.60 12.53
CA GLN A 39 -9.87 7.42 13.24
C GLN A 39 -10.53 6.12 12.78
N PHE A 40 -10.93 5.28 13.73
CA PHE A 40 -11.50 3.98 13.47
C PHE A 40 -12.93 3.89 14.00
N HIS A 41 -13.85 3.45 13.15
CA HIS A 41 -15.25 3.18 13.49
C HIS A 41 -15.57 1.72 13.23
N ARG A 42 -16.07 1.03 14.26
CA ARG A 42 -16.53 -0.36 14.14
C ARG A 42 -17.99 -0.39 13.72
N GLY A 43 -18.31 -1.11 12.66
CA GLY A 43 -19.65 -1.25 12.08
C GLY A 43 -19.74 -0.68 10.69
N ASP A 44 -20.89 -0.90 10.03
CA ASP A 44 -21.17 -0.29 8.73
C ASP A 44 -21.94 1.03 8.91
N VAL A 45 -21.85 1.88 7.91
CA VAL A 45 -22.63 3.11 7.80
C VAL A 45 -23.47 3.06 6.54
N LYS A 46 -24.66 3.66 6.56
CA LYS A 46 -25.59 3.67 5.41
C LYS A 46 -25.00 4.44 4.23
N ASN A 47 -24.23 5.47 4.53
CA ASN A 47 -23.46 6.22 3.53
C ASN A 47 -22.22 6.83 4.17
N ILE A 48 -21.22 7.13 3.36
CA ILE A 48 -19.91 7.63 3.82
C ILE A 48 -20.01 9.00 4.54
N ALA A 49 -21.03 9.80 4.27
CA ALA A 49 -21.20 11.09 4.95
C ALA A 49 -21.52 10.91 6.45
N GLU A 50 -22.12 9.78 6.83
CA GLU A 50 -22.40 9.45 8.23
C GLU A 50 -21.15 9.22 9.05
N LEU A 51 -20.04 8.83 8.44
CA LEU A 51 -18.76 8.67 9.15
C LEU A 51 -18.31 9.94 9.87
N LYS A 52 -18.67 11.11 9.37
CA LYS A 52 -18.37 12.38 10.03
C LYS A 52 -19.18 12.61 11.30
N SER A 53 -20.36 12.04 11.39
CA SER A 53 -21.25 12.17 12.54
C SER A 53 -21.00 11.14 13.64
N THR A 54 -20.22 10.08 13.35
CA THR A 54 -19.89 9.02 14.30
C THR A 54 -18.72 9.35 15.23
N GLN A 55 -18.16 10.55 15.14
CA GLN A 55 -16.94 10.98 15.85
C GLN A 55 -16.95 10.77 17.37
N SER A 56 -18.11 10.68 18.01
CA SER A 56 -18.21 10.50 19.46
C SER A 56 -17.96 9.08 19.96
N GLY A 57 -17.68 8.13 19.08
CA GLY A 57 -17.38 6.73 19.41
C GLY A 57 -16.21 6.14 18.63
N ASP A 58 -15.51 6.98 17.86
CA ASP A 58 -14.38 6.54 17.07
C ASP A 58 -13.09 6.51 17.91
N ASP A 59 -12.36 5.41 17.81
CA ASP A 59 -11.04 5.28 18.42
C ASP A 59 -9.96 5.87 17.50
N VAL A 60 -8.96 6.51 18.09
CA VAL A 60 -7.74 6.86 17.37
C VAL A 60 -6.79 5.68 17.39
N VAL A 61 -6.46 5.15 16.23
CA VAL A 61 -5.62 3.97 16.07
C VAL A 61 -4.39 4.27 15.22
N ASN A 62 -3.37 3.47 15.41
CA ASN A 62 -2.18 3.45 14.58
C ASN A 62 -2.14 2.15 13.77
N LEU A 63 -1.66 2.24 12.54
CA LEU A 63 -1.47 1.07 11.67
C LEU A 63 -0.11 0.41 11.94
N PRO A 64 0.02 -0.89 11.77
CA PRO A 64 -1.02 -1.87 11.43
C PRO A 64 -2.09 -2.00 12.52
N HIS A 65 -3.36 -2.12 12.12
CA HIS A 65 -4.48 -2.29 13.04
C HIS A 65 -5.37 -3.46 12.60
N ASP A 66 -5.51 -4.44 13.48
CA ASP A 66 -6.43 -5.56 13.35
C ASP A 66 -7.55 -5.41 14.39
N PHE A 67 -8.73 -5.03 13.95
CA PHE A 67 -9.83 -4.74 14.84
C PHE A 67 -10.46 -5.98 15.49
N LEU A 68 -9.99 -7.19 15.18
CA LEU A 68 -10.46 -8.41 15.84
C LEU A 68 -9.66 -8.72 17.12
N ILE A 69 -8.44 -8.24 17.25
CA ILE A 69 -7.55 -8.62 18.35
C ILE A 69 -8.13 -8.26 19.72
N GLY A 70 -8.67 -7.07 19.86
CA GLY A 70 -9.22 -6.57 21.13
C GLY A 70 -10.65 -7.00 21.45
N GLN A 71 -11.31 -7.77 20.58
CA GLN A 71 -12.71 -8.15 20.76
C GLN A 71 -12.89 -9.38 21.66
N ASP A 72 -14.06 -9.49 22.25
CA ASP A 72 -14.47 -10.68 23.00
C ASP A 72 -14.61 -11.91 22.10
N TRP A 73 -14.55 -13.07 22.69
CA TRP A 73 -14.80 -14.33 22.01
C TRP A 73 -16.29 -14.55 21.84
N VAL A 74 -16.70 -14.97 20.65
CA VAL A 74 -18.09 -15.32 20.35
C VAL A 74 -18.27 -16.82 20.48
N ALA A 75 -19.09 -17.27 21.42
CA ALA A 75 -19.48 -18.67 21.49
C ALA A 75 -20.40 -19.00 20.30
N PRO A 76 -20.20 -20.14 19.61
CA PRO A 76 -21.18 -20.61 18.64
C PRO A 76 -22.52 -20.84 19.31
N ASP A 77 -23.60 -20.31 18.74
CA ASP A 77 -24.95 -20.61 19.20
C ASP A 77 -25.20 -22.13 19.14
N ALA A 78 -26.00 -22.65 20.08
CA ALA A 78 -26.35 -24.06 20.09
C ALA A 78 -27.11 -24.49 18.82
N SER A 79 -27.86 -23.56 18.19
CA SER A 79 -28.50 -23.75 16.89
C SER A 79 -27.55 -23.81 15.71
N GLU A 80 -26.36 -23.23 15.86
CA GLU A 80 -25.28 -23.25 14.88
C GLU A 80 -24.33 -24.44 15.04
N ARG A 81 -24.57 -25.28 16.06
CA ARG A 81 -23.80 -26.53 16.20
C ARG A 81 -24.16 -27.43 15.05
N PRO A 82 -23.15 -27.91 14.30
CA PRO A 82 -23.45 -28.84 13.23
C PRO A 82 -24.12 -30.08 13.82
N ASP A 83 -25.32 -30.35 13.35
CA ASP A 83 -25.65 -31.74 13.14
C ASP A 83 -24.62 -32.25 12.12
N ASN A 84 -24.33 -33.52 12.07
CA ASN A 84 -23.33 -34.10 11.16
C ASN A 84 -23.65 -33.88 9.66
N SER A 85 -24.38 -32.85 9.30
CA SER A 85 -24.67 -32.47 7.92
C SER A 85 -23.54 -31.55 7.36
N ASP A 86 -23.25 -31.66 6.07
CA ASP A 86 -22.23 -30.85 5.40
C ASP A 86 -22.42 -29.33 5.54
N ALA A 87 -23.68 -28.89 5.68
CA ALA A 87 -24.01 -27.49 5.91
C ALA A 87 -23.58 -26.99 7.31
N GLY A 88 -23.71 -27.83 8.34
CA GLY A 88 -23.29 -27.50 9.70
C GLY A 88 -21.78 -27.45 9.87
N SER A 89 -21.03 -28.23 9.11
CA SER A 89 -19.56 -28.20 9.14
C SER A 89 -19.01 -26.85 8.69
N ASN A 90 -19.69 -26.17 7.78
CA ASN A 90 -19.29 -24.87 7.26
C ASN A 90 -19.39 -23.72 8.26
N VAL A 91 -20.41 -23.71 9.13
CA VAL A 91 -20.58 -22.66 10.17
C VAL A 91 -19.52 -22.83 11.26
N ARG A 92 -19.35 -24.03 11.75
CA ARG A 92 -18.31 -24.34 12.76
C ARG A 92 -16.90 -24.07 12.21
N SER A 93 -16.64 -24.47 10.98
CA SER A 93 -15.35 -24.21 10.31
C SER A 93 -15.10 -22.70 10.18
N ARG A 94 -16.11 -21.89 9.89
CA ARG A 94 -15.99 -20.44 9.79
C ARG A 94 -15.62 -19.78 11.12
N LEU A 95 -16.31 -20.10 12.20
CA LEU A 95 -16.01 -19.54 13.53
C LEU A 95 -14.67 -20.00 14.05
N SER A 96 -14.37 -21.29 13.95
CA SER A 96 -13.11 -21.83 14.45
C SER A 96 -11.89 -21.31 13.65
N SER A 97 -12.01 -21.20 12.33
CA SER A 97 -10.93 -20.66 11.51
C SER A 97 -10.62 -19.19 11.76
N ARG A 98 -11.55 -18.46 12.40
CA ARG A 98 -11.42 -17.04 12.77
C ARG A 98 -11.15 -16.82 14.24
N GLY A 99 -10.77 -17.89 14.98
CA GLY A 99 -10.49 -17.81 16.40
C GLY A 99 -11.72 -17.40 17.22
N PHE A 100 -12.94 -17.75 16.77
CA PHE A 100 -14.20 -17.39 17.43
C PHE A 100 -14.39 -15.87 17.64
N LYS A 101 -13.87 -15.06 16.72
CA LYS A 101 -14.05 -13.60 16.71
C LYS A 101 -15.16 -13.22 15.76
N GLU A 102 -15.92 -12.18 16.12
CA GLU A 102 -16.96 -11.65 15.28
C GLU A 102 -16.37 -10.84 14.11
N MET A 103 -16.58 -11.34 12.90
CA MET A 103 -16.21 -10.64 11.68
C MET A 103 -17.16 -9.45 11.46
N GLY A 104 -16.81 -8.58 10.52
CA GLY A 104 -17.67 -7.44 10.22
C GLY A 104 -16.96 -6.37 9.42
N ILE A 105 -17.42 -5.15 9.58
CA ILE A 105 -16.92 -3.98 8.87
C ILE A 105 -16.24 -3.05 9.85
N GLY A 106 -15.11 -2.50 9.40
CA GLY A 106 -14.42 -1.40 10.05
C GLY A 106 -14.16 -0.29 9.04
N TRP A 107 -14.39 0.93 9.45
CA TRP A 107 -14.07 2.12 8.70
C TRP A 107 -12.89 2.86 9.31
N TYR A 108 -12.00 3.34 8.47
CA TYR A 108 -10.83 4.13 8.84
C TYR A 108 -10.90 5.48 8.15
N ARG A 109 -10.53 6.55 8.83
CA ARG A 109 -10.45 7.89 8.26
C ARG A 109 -9.10 8.51 8.58
N TYR A 110 -8.54 9.18 7.61
CA TYR A 110 -7.30 9.93 7.73
C TYR A 110 -7.41 11.27 7.00
N GLU A 111 -6.98 12.34 7.62
CA GLU A 111 -6.96 13.66 7.01
C GLU A 111 -5.58 13.95 6.43
N LEU A 112 -5.52 14.16 5.13
CA LEU A 112 -4.31 14.47 4.39
C LEU A 112 -4.34 15.91 3.88
N THR A 113 -3.44 16.76 4.38
CA THR A 113 -3.16 18.06 3.77
C THR A 113 -1.91 17.95 2.88
N PRO A 114 -2.06 18.01 1.54
CA PRO A 114 -0.93 17.86 0.64
C PRO A 114 -0.01 19.07 0.72
N LYS A 115 1.30 18.84 0.75
CA LYS A 115 2.30 19.91 0.75
C LYS A 115 2.36 20.59 -0.62
N ASP A 116 2.60 21.90 -0.64
CA ASP A 116 2.67 22.68 -1.89
C ASP A 116 3.78 22.21 -2.85
N GLU A 117 4.89 21.73 -2.31
CA GLU A 117 6.00 21.16 -3.08
C GLU A 117 5.63 19.89 -3.88
N TRP A 118 4.50 19.26 -3.55
CA TRP A 118 4.01 18.06 -4.25
C TRP A 118 3.17 18.38 -5.48
N LYS A 119 2.78 19.63 -5.73
CA LYS A 119 1.89 20.02 -6.85
C LYS A 119 2.36 19.55 -8.23
N ARG A 120 3.68 19.39 -8.41
CA ARG A 120 4.28 18.92 -9.67
C ARG A 120 4.81 17.48 -9.59
N LYS A 121 4.50 16.78 -8.53
CA LYS A 121 4.94 15.40 -8.30
C LYS A 121 3.79 14.43 -8.60
N ARG A 122 4.13 13.17 -8.72
CA ARG A 122 3.21 12.06 -8.69
C ARG A 122 3.04 11.63 -7.22
N ILE A 123 1.80 11.53 -6.78
CA ILE A 123 1.46 11.17 -5.41
C ILE A 123 0.61 9.91 -5.45
N VAL A 124 1.09 8.87 -4.80
CA VAL A 124 0.44 7.56 -4.77
C VAL A 124 0.16 7.16 -3.34
N LEU A 125 -1.05 6.73 -3.09
CA LEU A 125 -1.45 6.08 -1.85
C LEU A 125 -1.18 4.58 -2.00
N ASP A 126 -0.23 4.07 -1.22
CA ASP A 126 0.25 2.69 -1.24
C ASP A 126 -0.29 1.94 -0.03
N PHE A 127 -1.19 1.00 -0.27
CA PHE A 127 -1.67 0.05 0.72
C PHE A 127 -0.88 -1.24 0.64
N GLN A 128 -0.32 -1.69 1.74
CA GLN A 128 0.38 -2.97 1.76
C GLN A 128 -0.55 -4.15 2.02
N GLY A 129 -1.76 -3.91 2.47
CA GLY A 129 -2.83 -4.90 2.59
C GLY A 129 -4.02 -4.40 3.40
N ILE A 130 -5.22 -4.76 2.97
CA ILE A 130 -6.49 -4.56 3.66
C ILE A 130 -7.19 -5.91 3.76
N MET A 131 -7.53 -6.35 4.95
CA MET A 131 -8.16 -7.65 5.16
C MET A 131 -9.67 -7.47 5.40
N LEU A 132 -10.54 -8.10 4.61
CA LEU A 132 -10.32 -8.93 3.40
C LEU A 132 -10.57 -8.12 2.13
N VAL A 133 -11.75 -7.49 2.05
CA VAL A 133 -12.18 -6.62 0.95
C VAL A 133 -12.07 -5.19 1.42
N GLY A 134 -11.46 -4.36 0.60
CA GLY A 134 -11.25 -2.96 0.93
C GLY A 134 -11.78 -2.02 -0.13
N ASP A 135 -12.54 -1.01 0.29
CA ASP A 135 -12.93 0.12 -0.55
C ASP A 135 -12.26 1.39 -0.06
N VAL A 136 -11.67 2.14 -0.97
CA VAL A 136 -10.96 3.39 -0.66
C VAL A 136 -11.67 4.58 -1.28
N TYR A 137 -11.87 5.60 -0.47
CA TYR A 137 -12.56 6.83 -0.82
C TYR A 137 -11.66 8.04 -0.59
N LEU A 138 -11.80 9.04 -1.43
CA LEU A 138 -11.21 10.36 -1.24
C LEU A 138 -12.30 11.42 -1.30
N ASN A 139 -12.42 12.21 -0.25
CA ASN A 139 -13.45 13.27 -0.15
C ASN A 139 -14.86 12.74 -0.44
N GLY A 140 -15.20 11.55 0.06
CA GLY A 140 -16.50 10.91 -0.10
C GLY A 140 -16.71 10.16 -1.42
N LYS A 141 -15.75 10.21 -2.36
CA LYS A 141 -15.84 9.51 -3.65
C LYS A 141 -14.97 8.25 -3.63
N ARG A 142 -15.52 7.09 -4.02
CA ARG A 142 -14.73 5.86 -4.19
C ARG A 142 -13.68 6.03 -5.29
N ILE A 143 -12.42 5.74 -4.98
CA ILE A 143 -11.27 5.90 -5.87
C ILE A 143 -10.53 4.59 -6.17
N GLY A 144 -10.81 3.52 -5.46
CA GLY A 144 -10.18 2.22 -5.65
C GLY A 144 -10.55 1.24 -4.55
N GLY A 145 -9.81 0.13 -4.50
CA GLY A 145 -10.00 -0.90 -3.49
C GLY A 145 -9.34 -2.22 -3.89
N THR A 146 -9.58 -3.24 -3.08
CA THR A 146 -9.11 -4.61 -3.30
C THR A 146 -10.16 -5.62 -2.86
N ASP A 147 -10.24 -6.74 -3.54
CA ASP A 147 -11.04 -7.91 -3.15
C ASP A 147 -10.16 -9.08 -2.66
N TYR A 148 -8.86 -8.82 -2.48
CA TYR A 148 -7.91 -9.81 -2.01
C TYR A 148 -6.93 -9.25 -0.98
N GLY A 149 -7.09 -9.66 0.28
CA GLY A 149 -6.41 -9.08 1.43
C GLY A 149 -4.89 -9.25 1.49
N TYR A 150 -4.31 -10.22 0.77
CA TYR A 150 -2.87 -10.51 0.89
C TYR A 150 -1.98 -9.74 -0.08
N LEU A 151 -2.56 -9.08 -1.08
CA LEU A 151 -1.83 -8.24 -2.01
C LEU A 151 -1.97 -6.76 -1.66
N GLY A 152 -0.85 -6.07 -1.71
CA GLY A 152 -0.86 -4.62 -1.68
C GLY A 152 -1.21 -4.03 -3.04
N PHE A 153 -1.73 -2.82 -3.02
CA PHE A 153 -2.08 -2.06 -4.22
C PHE A 153 -1.81 -0.57 -4.01
N ASP A 154 -1.81 0.18 -5.10
CA ASP A 154 -1.59 1.61 -5.07
C ASP A 154 -2.66 2.38 -5.88
N ILE A 155 -2.96 3.60 -5.42
CA ILE A 155 -3.92 4.51 -6.06
C ILE A 155 -3.23 5.84 -6.32
N ASP A 156 -3.25 6.30 -7.57
CA ASP A 156 -2.67 7.60 -7.94
C ASP A 156 -3.61 8.74 -7.54
N LEU A 157 -3.18 9.55 -6.58
CA LEU A 157 -3.91 10.69 -6.06
C LEU A 157 -3.61 12.00 -6.79
N SER A 158 -2.62 12.04 -7.69
CA SER A 158 -2.05 13.28 -8.25
C SER A 158 -3.08 14.23 -8.85
N LYS A 159 -4.16 13.67 -9.45
CA LYS A 159 -5.24 14.45 -10.08
C LYS A 159 -6.50 14.55 -9.21
N LEU A 160 -6.52 13.91 -8.06
CA LEU A 160 -7.71 13.79 -7.20
C LEU A 160 -7.64 14.71 -6.00
N LEU A 161 -6.42 15.08 -5.56
CA LEU A 161 -6.21 15.92 -4.40
C LEU A 161 -6.70 17.35 -4.61
N LYS A 162 -7.37 17.87 -3.59
CA LYS A 162 -7.67 19.29 -3.44
C LYS A 162 -6.49 19.95 -2.75
N TRP A 163 -5.90 20.96 -3.38
CA TRP A 163 -4.70 21.64 -2.90
C TRP A 163 -5.05 22.77 -1.93
N GLY A 164 -4.18 22.99 -0.93
CA GLY A 164 -4.33 24.07 0.05
C GLY A 164 -5.43 23.84 1.07
N GLN A 165 -5.98 22.62 1.13
CA GLN A 165 -7.00 22.23 2.10
C GLN A 165 -6.88 20.74 2.45
N PRO A 166 -7.46 20.32 3.59
CA PRO A 166 -7.52 18.91 3.96
C PRO A 166 -8.29 18.08 2.94
N ASN A 167 -7.82 16.84 2.74
CA ASN A 167 -8.49 15.80 1.98
C ASN A 167 -8.75 14.62 2.93
N GLU A 168 -9.97 14.14 2.97
CA GLU A 168 -10.35 12.98 3.75
C GLU A 168 -10.11 11.71 2.93
N ILE A 169 -9.27 10.83 3.43
CA ILE A 169 -9.13 9.45 2.97
C ILE A 169 -10.00 8.60 3.90
N ALA A 170 -10.96 7.87 3.33
CA ALA A 170 -11.73 6.90 4.08
C ALA A 170 -11.56 5.50 3.48
N VAL A 171 -11.47 4.49 4.35
CA VAL A 171 -11.25 3.09 3.95
C VAL A 171 -12.26 2.21 4.66
N LYS A 172 -13.04 1.48 3.88
CA LYS A 172 -13.88 0.39 4.38
C LYS A 172 -13.08 -0.90 4.31
N ALA A 173 -12.98 -1.61 5.42
CA ALA A 173 -12.44 -2.96 5.48
C ALA A 173 -13.59 -3.92 5.84
N ASP A 174 -13.95 -4.81 4.92
CA ASP A 174 -15.07 -5.73 5.05
C ASP A 174 -14.57 -7.17 5.16
N THR A 175 -14.90 -7.81 6.26
CA THR A 175 -14.55 -9.21 6.53
C THR A 175 -15.78 -10.10 6.70
N GLN A 176 -16.98 -9.61 6.37
CA GLN A 176 -18.23 -10.35 6.53
C GLN A 176 -18.32 -11.56 5.60
N ASN A 177 -17.76 -11.40 4.40
CA ASN A 177 -17.79 -12.46 3.40
C ASN A 177 -16.49 -13.29 3.47
N PRO A 178 -16.52 -14.40 4.15
CA PRO A 178 -15.32 -15.16 4.43
C PRO A 178 -14.89 -15.97 3.22
N SER A 179 -13.69 -15.76 2.79
CA SER A 179 -12.98 -16.89 2.23
C SER A 179 -12.80 -17.93 3.33
N ASN A 180 -13.07 -19.16 3.01
CA ASN A 180 -12.95 -20.29 3.92
C ASN A 180 -11.48 -20.61 4.20
N SER A 181 -10.78 -19.78 4.97
CA SER A 181 -9.44 -20.14 5.40
C SER A 181 -9.47 -20.97 6.68
N ARG A 182 -8.46 -21.83 6.80
CA ARG A 182 -8.25 -22.68 7.97
C ARG A 182 -7.41 -21.99 9.05
N TRP A 183 -7.19 -20.69 8.92
CA TRP A 183 -6.37 -19.90 9.84
C TRP A 183 -7.01 -18.55 10.11
N PHE A 184 -6.59 -17.93 11.20
CA PHE A 184 -6.98 -16.58 11.55
C PHE A 184 -6.41 -15.58 10.52
N THR A 185 -7.28 -14.84 9.84
CA THR A 185 -6.89 -13.91 8.80
C THR A 185 -6.64 -12.50 9.32
N GLY A 186 -7.18 -12.15 10.49
CA GLY A 186 -7.27 -10.77 10.95
C GLY A 186 -8.33 -9.97 10.19
N ALA A 187 -8.38 -8.67 10.46
CA ALA A 187 -9.30 -7.73 9.84
C ALA A 187 -8.78 -6.29 9.89
N GLY A 188 -9.09 -5.50 8.88
CA GLY A 188 -8.76 -4.07 8.86
C GLY A 188 -7.50 -3.73 8.07
N LEU A 189 -6.91 -2.57 8.37
CA LEU A 189 -5.65 -2.12 7.82
C LEU A 189 -4.48 -2.79 8.55
N TYR A 190 -4.28 -4.05 8.28
CA TYR A 190 -3.35 -4.93 9.02
C TYR A 190 -1.88 -4.80 8.56
N ARG A 191 -1.62 -3.91 7.61
CA ARG A 191 -0.29 -3.55 7.11
C ARG A 191 -0.16 -2.04 6.94
N ASP A 192 1.05 -1.60 6.59
CA ASP A 192 1.37 -0.20 6.43
C ASP A 192 0.59 0.46 5.30
N VAL A 193 0.33 1.75 5.48
CA VAL A 193 -0.15 2.67 4.45
C VAL A 193 0.87 3.79 4.29
N ASN A 194 1.29 4.04 3.04
CA ASN A 194 2.29 5.04 2.73
C ASN A 194 1.80 6.00 1.64
N LEU A 195 2.34 7.20 1.64
CA LEU A 195 2.35 8.08 0.49
C LEU A 195 3.69 7.94 -0.23
N ILE A 196 3.64 7.63 -1.51
CA ILE A 196 4.81 7.60 -2.38
C ILE A 196 4.80 8.86 -3.24
N VAL A 197 5.80 9.70 -3.04
CA VAL A 197 5.97 10.95 -3.81
C VAL A 197 7.15 10.79 -4.75
N THR A 198 6.90 10.93 -6.06
CA THR A 198 7.92 10.75 -7.10
C THR A 198 7.86 11.84 -8.15
N ASN A 199 8.80 11.86 -9.08
CA ASN A 199 8.64 12.66 -10.29
C ASN A 199 7.38 12.23 -11.04
N LYS A 200 6.73 13.21 -11.67
CA LYS A 200 5.44 13.02 -12.33
C LYS A 200 5.53 12.12 -13.54
N ASP A 201 6.52 12.36 -14.39
CA ASP A 201 6.59 11.76 -15.72
C ASP A 201 7.67 10.68 -15.83
N LEU A 202 8.52 10.54 -14.81
CA LEU A 202 9.63 9.61 -14.77
C LEU A 202 9.73 8.99 -13.38
N PHE A 203 9.37 7.72 -13.24
CA PHE A 203 9.32 7.08 -11.93
C PHE A 203 9.47 5.55 -12.01
N PHE A 204 9.76 4.96 -10.88
CA PHE A 204 9.69 3.52 -10.69
C PHE A 204 8.27 3.08 -10.30
N PRO A 205 7.70 2.04 -10.91
CA PRO A 205 6.42 1.47 -10.48
C PRO A 205 6.56 0.79 -9.10
N ARG A 206 5.47 0.18 -8.61
CA ARG A 206 5.42 -0.42 -7.27
C ARG A 206 6.51 -1.46 -7.02
N HIS A 207 6.72 -2.39 -7.93
CA HIS A 207 7.72 -3.46 -7.85
C HIS A 207 8.70 -3.37 -9.04
N PRO A 208 9.60 -2.39 -9.05
CA PRO A 208 10.38 -2.07 -10.24
C PRO A 208 11.56 -3.00 -10.48
N LEU A 209 11.96 -3.76 -9.47
CA LEU A 209 13.20 -4.54 -9.51
C LEU A 209 12.91 -6.04 -9.45
N PHE A 210 13.49 -6.75 -10.41
CA PHE A 210 13.61 -8.20 -10.36
C PHE A 210 15.09 -8.56 -10.24
N ILE A 211 15.46 -9.22 -9.14
CA ILE A 211 16.84 -9.58 -8.82
C ILE A 211 16.94 -11.10 -8.75
N ARG A 212 17.83 -11.66 -9.53
CA ARG A 212 18.12 -13.10 -9.55
C ARG A 212 19.62 -13.34 -9.42
N THR A 213 20.00 -14.27 -8.55
CA THR A 213 21.36 -14.76 -8.43
C THR A 213 21.55 -15.99 -9.32
N GLU A 214 22.70 -16.06 -10.02
CA GLU A 214 23.11 -17.23 -10.79
C GLU A 214 24.46 -17.72 -10.24
N GLY A 215 24.41 -18.88 -9.59
CA GLY A 215 25.56 -19.37 -8.81
C GLY A 215 25.95 -18.43 -7.69
N ASN A 216 27.25 -18.43 -7.33
CA ASN A 216 27.73 -17.67 -6.17
C ASN A 216 28.28 -16.27 -6.50
N LYS A 217 28.36 -15.90 -7.78
CA LYS A 217 29.11 -14.71 -8.20
C LYS A 217 28.40 -13.81 -9.20
N LYS A 218 27.22 -14.21 -9.70
CA LYS A 218 26.52 -13.45 -10.73
C LYS A 218 25.13 -13.04 -10.26
N VAL A 219 24.84 -11.75 -10.39
CA VAL A 219 23.52 -11.19 -10.11
C VAL A 219 22.96 -10.58 -11.38
N LYS A 220 21.76 -11.00 -11.77
CA LYS A 220 20.99 -10.36 -12.84
C LYS A 220 19.94 -9.44 -12.21
N ILE A 221 19.93 -8.20 -12.66
CA ILE A 221 18.98 -7.18 -12.20
C ILE A 221 18.20 -6.70 -13.42
N LYS A 222 16.87 -6.80 -13.35
CA LYS A 222 15.96 -6.16 -14.30
C LYS A 222 15.21 -5.04 -13.56
N ALA A 223 15.35 -3.82 -14.06
CA ALA A 223 14.63 -2.66 -13.54
C ALA A 223 13.58 -2.20 -14.54
N GLU A 224 12.39 -1.84 -14.06
CA GLU A 224 11.33 -1.22 -14.84
C GLU A 224 11.25 0.26 -14.46
N ILE A 225 11.26 1.13 -15.47
CA ILE A 225 11.13 2.59 -15.31
C ILE A 225 10.00 3.05 -16.20
N ILE A 226 9.06 3.80 -15.65
CA ILE A 226 7.98 4.43 -16.40
C ILE A 226 8.44 5.83 -16.84
N ASN A 227 8.44 6.05 -18.15
CA ASN A 227 8.69 7.36 -18.74
C ASN A 227 7.46 7.80 -19.53
N GLN A 228 6.77 8.82 -19.03
CA GLN A 228 5.58 9.43 -19.65
C GLN A 228 5.86 10.83 -20.23
N GLN A 229 7.13 11.21 -20.32
CA GLN A 229 7.52 12.49 -20.89
C GLN A 229 7.06 12.57 -22.35
N LYS A 230 6.39 13.67 -22.69
CA LYS A 230 5.96 13.92 -24.07
C LYS A 230 7.19 14.22 -24.93
N VAL A 231 7.38 13.44 -25.98
CA VAL A 231 8.38 13.70 -27.02
C VAL A 231 7.73 14.54 -28.11
N ALA A 232 8.35 15.64 -28.49
CA ALA A 232 7.84 16.47 -29.57
C ALA A 232 7.84 15.68 -30.91
N LYS A 233 6.87 16.00 -31.78
CA LYS A 233 6.75 15.34 -33.09
C LYS A 233 8.07 15.45 -33.87
N GLY A 234 8.63 14.32 -34.29
CA GLY A 234 9.89 14.25 -35.01
C GLY A 234 11.16 14.17 -34.15
N GLN A 235 11.02 14.17 -32.83
CA GLN A 235 12.14 13.93 -31.91
C GLN A 235 12.14 12.48 -31.41
N THR A 236 13.31 11.92 -31.23
CA THR A 236 13.48 10.63 -30.57
C THR A 236 13.55 10.85 -29.05
N ALA A 237 12.91 9.95 -28.28
CA ALA A 237 13.05 10.00 -26.83
C ALA A 237 14.53 9.94 -26.44
N ALA A 238 14.95 10.84 -25.56
CA ALA A 238 16.31 10.84 -25.06
C ALA A 238 16.63 9.50 -24.39
N LYS A 239 17.81 8.94 -24.71
CA LYS A 239 18.34 7.78 -23.98
C LYS A 239 18.64 8.22 -22.55
N MET A 240 18.09 7.50 -21.59
CA MET A 240 18.28 7.79 -20.19
C MET A 240 19.37 6.85 -19.64
N PRO A 241 20.44 7.39 -19.09
CA PRO A 241 21.44 6.56 -18.44
C PRO A 241 20.85 5.95 -17.16
N VAL A 242 21.03 4.66 -17.00
CA VAL A 242 20.60 3.90 -15.82
C VAL A 242 21.81 3.24 -15.21
N GLY A 243 22.07 3.50 -13.93
CA GLY A 243 23.15 2.86 -13.18
C GLY A 243 22.61 1.95 -12.08
N VAL A 244 23.35 0.91 -11.77
CA VAL A 244 23.08 -0.01 -10.65
C VAL A 244 24.32 -0.06 -9.77
N ARG A 245 24.09 0.07 -8.46
CA ARG A 245 25.12 -0.15 -7.44
C ARG A 245 24.68 -1.26 -6.50
N ILE A 246 25.60 -2.13 -6.16
CA ILE A 246 25.44 -3.13 -5.11
C ILE A 246 26.24 -2.64 -3.93
N LEU A 247 25.59 -2.53 -2.78
CA LEU A 247 26.19 -2.09 -1.53
C LEU A 247 26.29 -3.27 -0.56
N ASP A 248 27.34 -3.30 0.26
CA ASP A 248 27.41 -4.19 1.42
C ASP A 248 26.55 -3.67 2.59
N ALA A 249 26.59 -4.36 3.72
CA ALA A 249 25.83 -4.02 4.92
C ALA A 249 26.24 -2.66 5.53
N ASP A 250 27.45 -2.21 5.26
CA ASP A 250 28.01 -0.95 5.77
C ASP A 250 27.76 0.22 4.78
N GLY A 251 27.04 -0.04 3.67
CA GLY A 251 26.74 0.95 2.63
C GLY A 251 27.86 1.21 1.63
N LYS A 252 28.93 0.41 1.65
CA LYS A 252 30.05 0.53 0.71
C LYS A 252 29.68 -0.12 -0.62
N VAL A 253 30.01 0.56 -1.73
CA VAL A 253 29.80 0.02 -3.07
C VAL A 253 30.74 -1.16 -3.31
N VAL A 254 30.20 -2.34 -3.56
CA VAL A 254 30.93 -3.57 -3.88
C VAL A 254 30.89 -3.91 -5.36
N ALA A 255 29.90 -3.38 -6.10
CA ALA A 255 29.84 -3.44 -7.55
C ALA A 255 29.02 -2.27 -8.09
N GLU A 256 29.39 -1.79 -9.29
CA GLU A 256 28.66 -0.74 -10.00
C GLU A 256 28.64 -1.05 -11.50
N GLN A 257 27.51 -0.80 -12.13
CA GLN A 257 27.36 -0.82 -13.59
C GLN A 257 26.59 0.42 -14.03
N LYS A 258 27.09 1.12 -15.04
CA LYS A 258 26.43 2.25 -15.71
C LYS A 258 26.21 1.88 -17.17
N ASN A 259 25.03 2.18 -17.70
CA ASN A 259 24.69 2.09 -19.14
C ASN A 259 24.59 3.48 -19.73
#